data_a00a88d564159aa383e51d47537bf9df
#
_entry.id   a00a88d564159aa383e51d47537bf9df
#
_cell.length_a   1.000
_cell.length_b   1.000
_cell.length_c   1.000
_cell.angle_alpha   90.00
_cell.angle_beta   90.00
_cell.angle_gamma   90.00
#
_symmetry.space_group_name_H-M   'P 1'
#
loop_
_entity.id
_entity.type
_entity.pdbx_description
1 polymer ?
#
loop_
_entity_poly.entity_id
_entity_poly.type
_entity_poly.pdbx_seq_one_letter_code
_entity_poly.pdbx_strand_id
1 'polypeptide(L)'
;MKTEKQMMQVGQVSDLCRRRLLSYAESFQELAKSYHRDLIVDSRMDRQTMLVERRLWESRQVLKSHLDEMARIMKNVAGEVFHCKPMEEKKRRLLIRAMREEGIFAENPCYLCRETGRESIVVTLSVGRRKDVSAEDAADMISVLLNKRLKLSQESPLLLDRTPRCYELEEEARYLAMTGFARAIKEDETVSGDNYSVFEPESGRLMVVLSDGTGSGEQAGRDSGNVLDLMEKLLDAGYSTKAAAEMVNLALFAMGDDCNHPTLDICEIDLQQGSCDFHKAGGAASFLKHEELVEKFSDGSLPLGIFQKPEMISIHSSLSDGDYLIMVSDGVIEAFDNQLYEAAICDVIAGIREQNPEEIAEKILRMAVVAGGGRIPDDMTVAVIGIWKT
;
A
#
# COMPACT_ATOMS: atom_id res chain seq x y z
N MET A 1 -9.36 38.04 21.48
CA MET A 1 -8.19 38.86 21.07
C MET A 1 -6.85 38.11 21.11
N LYS A 2 -6.39 37.47 22.21
CA LYS A 2 -5.14 36.68 22.20
C LYS A 2 -5.27 35.43 21.33
N THR A 3 -6.39 34.73 21.41
CA THR A 3 -6.69 33.51 20.63
C THR A 3 -6.83 33.78 19.13
N GLU A 4 -7.50 34.89 18.75
CA GLU A 4 -7.62 35.28 17.33
C GLU A 4 -6.27 35.67 16.70
N LYS A 5 -5.39 36.33 17.46
CA LYS A 5 -4.04 36.63 16.99
C LYS A 5 -3.18 35.37 16.82
N GLN A 6 -3.32 34.38 17.70
CA GLN A 6 -2.62 33.08 17.55
C GLN A 6 -3.16 32.29 16.35
N MET A 7 -4.48 32.23 16.16
CA MET A 7 -5.09 31.60 14.99
C MET A 7 -4.65 32.28 13.68
N MET A 8 -4.56 33.61 13.67
CA MET A 8 -4.07 34.37 12.51
C MET A 8 -2.59 34.08 12.21
N GLN A 9 -1.75 33.90 13.23
CA GLN A 9 -0.34 33.53 13.05
C GLN A 9 -0.15 32.09 12.58
N VAL A 10 -0.91 31.15 13.10
CA VAL A 10 -0.88 29.73 12.66
C VAL A 10 -1.36 29.65 11.20
N GLY A 11 -2.43 30.34 10.84
CA GLY A 11 -2.91 30.42 9.46
C GLY A 11 -1.89 31.02 8.49
N GLN A 12 -1.14 32.05 8.91
CA GLN A 12 -0.09 32.66 8.07
C GLN A 12 1.12 31.73 7.87
N VAL A 13 1.54 31.01 8.91
CA VAL A 13 2.66 30.05 8.81
C VAL A 13 2.26 28.87 7.93
N SER A 14 1.04 28.37 8.11
CA SER A 14 0.47 27.30 7.29
C SER A 14 0.40 27.72 5.80
N ASP A 15 -0.09 28.92 5.49
CA ASP A 15 -0.13 29.44 4.11
C ASP A 15 1.27 29.61 3.50
N LEU A 16 2.27 29.98 4.29
CA LEU A 16 3.65 30.04 3.84
C LEU A 16 4.22 28.66 3.51
N CYS A 17 3.97 27.67 4.36
CA CYS A 17 4.40 26.29 4.12
C CYS A 17 3.75 25.72 2.85
N ARG A 18 2.45 25.94 2.68
CA ARG A 18 1.72 25.58 1.47
C ARG A 18 2.36 26.16 0.21
N ARG A 19 2.57 27.47 0.19
CA ARG A 19 3.18 28.15 -0.97
C ARG A 19 4.55 27.57 -1.31
N ARG A 20 5.34 27.22 -0.29
CA ARG A 20 6.63 26.55 -0.50
C ARG A 20 6.48 25.17 -1.12
N LEU A 21 5.56 24.33 -0.62
CA LEU A 21 5.28 23.02 -1.19
C LEU A 21 4.80 23.12 -2.63
N LEU A 22 3.89 24.05 -2.92
CA LEU A 22 3.43 24.30 -4.30
C LEU A 22 4.56 24.80 -5.21
N SER A 23 5.44 25.68 -4.72
CA SER A 23 6.61 26.11 -5.46
C SER A 23 7.59 24.98 -5.75
N TYR A 24 7.80 24.06 -4.80
CA TYR A 24 8.62 22.86 -5.05
C TYR A 24 7.94 21.96 -6.10
N ALA A 25 6.63 21.75 -5.99
CA ALA A 25 5.89 20.96 -6.97
C ALA A 25 5.99 21.57 -8.38
N GLU A 26 5.87 22.88 -8.51
CA GLU A 26 6.07 23.60 -9.79
C GLU A 26 7.50 23.40 -10.32
N SER A 27 8.52 23.51 -9.45
CA SER A 27 9.91 23.30 -9.82
C SER A 27 10.16 21.87 -10.34
N PHE A 28 9.57 20.85 -9.69
CA PHE A 28 9.66 19.47 -10.17
C PHE A 28 8.95 19.28 -11.51
N GLN A 29 7.78 19.91 -11.71
CA GLN A 29 7.10 19.87 -13.01
C GLN A 29 7.88 20.56 -14.13
N GLU A 30 8.52 21.70 -13.84
CA GLU A 30 9.38 22.36 -14.81
C GLU A 30 10.60 21.51 -15.15
N LEU A 31 11.20 20.88 -14.15
CA LEU A 31 12.30 19.95 -14.35
C LEU A 31 11.84 18.74 -15.17
N ALA A 32 10.67 18.15 -14.88
CA ALA A 32 10.09 17.07 -15.68
C ALA A 32 9.90 17.45 -17.14
N LYS A 33 9.43 18.69 -17.41
CA LYS A 33 9.29 19.21 -18.79
C LYS A 33 10.65 19.31 -19.51
N SER A 34 11.73 19.65 -18.79
CA SER A 34 13.07 19.74 -19.39
C SER A 34 13.61 18.41 -19.87
N TYR A 35 13.13 17.29 -19.32
CA TYR A 35 13.46 15.92 -19.78
C TYR A 35 12.58 15.44 -20.93
N HIS A 36 11.54 16.20 -21.30
CA HIS A 36 10.70 15.86 -22.45
C HIS A 36 11.45 16.16 -23.75
N ARG A 37 11.94 15.09 -24.39
CA ARG A 37 12.48 15.12 -25.74
C ARG A 37 11.84 14.01 -26.54
N ASP A 38 11.45 14.33 -27.78
CA ASP A 38 10.99 13.30 -28.71
C ASP A 38 12.15 12.40 -29.09
N LEU A 39 11.86 11.11 -29.32
CA LEU A 39 12.84 10.17 -29.84
C LEU A 39 13.20 10.60 -31.27
N ILE A 40 14.42 11.06 -31.49
CA ILE A 40 14.90 11.41 -32.82
C ILE A 40 15.41 10.13 -33.51
N VAL A 41 14.57 9.53 -34.34
CA VAL A 41 14.96 8.40 -35.18
C VAL A 41 15.40 8.97 -36.55
N ASP A 42 16.70 9.08 -36.75
CA ASP A 42 17.24 9.38 -38.09
C ASP A 42 17.49 8.03 -38.81
N SER A 43 16.93 7.89 -40.00
CA SER A 43 17.12 6.70 -40.88
C SER A 43 18.57 6.44 -41.27
N ARG A 44 19.51 7.34 -40.95
CA ARG A 44 20.94 7.24 -41.17
C ARG A 44 21.74 6.75 -39.96
N MET A 45 21.11 6.58 -38.83
CA MET A 45 21.77 6.08 -37.59
C MET A 45 22.09 4.59 -37.74
N ASP A 46 23.28 4.21 -37.31
CA ASP A 46 23.62 2.80 -37.16
C ASP A 46 22.80 2.17 -35.99
N ARG A 47 22.72 0.82 -36.00
CA ARG A 47 21.92 0.07 -35.04
C ARG A 47 22.35 0.31 -33.59
N GLN A 48 23.66 0.49 -33.34
CA GLN A 48 24.15 0.69 -31.97
C GLN A 48 23.78 2.08 -31.45
N THR A 49 23.97 3.11 -32.27
CA THR A 49 23.57 4.49 -31.92
C THR A 49 22.06 4.58 -31.68
N MET A 50 21.23 3.90 -32.49
CA MET A 50 19.79 3.86 -32.32
C MET A 50 19.40 3.20 -30.96
N LEU A 51 20.05 2.12 -30.56
CA LEU A 51 19.81 1.46 -29.28
C LEU A 51 20.20 2.34 -28.10
N VAL A 52 21.33 3.06 -28.19
CA VAL A 52 21.78 3.98 -27.15
C VAL A 52 20.80 5.15 -27.01
N GLU A 53 20.40 5.77 -28.14
CA GLU A 53 19.42 6.88 -28.10
C GLU A 53 18.06 6.43 -27.55
N ARG A 54 17.61 5.24 -27.90
CA ARG A 54 16.38 4.65 -27.35
C ARG A 54 16.48 4.46 -25.84
N ARG A 55 17.56 3.86 -25.34
CA ARG A 55 17.78 3.69 -23.88
C ARG A 55 17.82 5.03 -23.17
N LEU A 56 18.49 6.01 -23.74
CA LEU A 56 18.57 7.36 -23.16
C LEU A 56 17.20 8.05 -23.11
N TRP A 57 16.39 7.89 -24.16
CA TRP A 57 15.03 8.41 -24.21
C TRP A 57 14.14 7.73 -23.17
N GLU A 58 14.19 6.39 -23.07
CA GLU A 58 13.43 5.62 -22.09
C GLU A 58 13.82 6.03 -20.66
N SER A 59 15.10 6.15 -20.31
CA SER A 59 15.56 6.66 -19.02
C SER A 59 15.03 8.06 -18.69
N ARG A 60 14.98 8.95 -19.67
CA ARG A 60 14.41 10.29 -19.51
C ARG A 60 12.91 10.24 -19.25
N GLN A 61 12.16 9.35 -19.89
CA GLN A 61 10.72 9.20 -19.64
C GLN A 61 10.45 8.72 -18.21
N VAL A 62 11.24 7.78 -17.71
CA VAL A 62 11.14 7.31 -16.32
C VAL A 62 11.43 8.45 -15.33
N LEU A 63 12.54 9.17 -15.53
CA LEU A 63 12.89 10.30 -14.66
C LEU A 63 11.80 11.39 -14.70
N LYS A 64 11.23 11.67 -15.88
CA LYS A 64 10.10 12.58 -16.00
C LYS A 64 8.90 12.11 -15.18
N SER A 65 8.52 10.82 -15.29
CA SER A 65 7.42 10.23 -14.53
C SER A 65 7.63 10.40 -13.01
N HIS A 66 8.85 10.16 -12.51
CA HIS A 66 9.19 10.35 -11.10
C HIS A 66 9.06 11.80 -10.63
N LEU A 67 9.54 12.74 -11.44
CA LEU A 67 9.43 14.17 -11.11
C LEU A 67 7.96 14.64 -11.11
N ASP A 68 7.16 14.15 -12.05
CA ASP A 68 5.72 14.43 -12.10
C ASP A 68 5.01 13.84 -10.86
N GLU A 69 5.39 12.63 -10.42
CA GLU A 69 4.84 11.99 -9.22
C GLU A 69 5.25 12.72 -7.93
N MET A 70 6.53 13.11 -7.80
CA MET A 70 6.96 13.97 -6.68
C MET A 70 6.17 15.27 -6.61
N ALA A 71 5.94 15.90 -7.77
CA ALA A 71 5.12 17.11 -7.86
C ALA A 71 3.67 16.85 -7.43
N ARG A 72 3.10 15.69 -7.78
CA ARG A 72 1.76 15.26 -7.37
C ARG A 72 1.68 15.09 -5.85
N ILE A 73 2.62 14.35 -5.25
CA ILE A 73 2.68 14.16 -3.80
C ILE A 73 2.75 15.49 -3.07
N MET A 74 3.64 16.38 -3.50
CA MET A 74 3.76 17.71 -2.87
C MET A 74 2.50 18.57 -3.01
N LYS A 75 1.79 18.47 -4.14
CA LYS A 75 0.50 19.17 -4.32
C LYS A 75 -0.56 18.59 -3.41
N ASN A 76 -0.62 17.25 -3.24
CA ASN A 76 -1.56 16.59 -2.37
C ASN A 76 -1.33 17.03 -0.91
N VAL A 77 -0.07 16.94 -0.41
CA VAL A 77 0.29 17.41 0.93
C VAL A 77 -0.05 18.90 1.12
N ALA A 78 0.24 19.73 0.13
CA ALA A 78 -0.14 21.16 0.17
C ALA A 78 -1.66 21.36 0.14
N GLY A 79 -2.41 20.46 -0.50
CA GLY A 79 -3.87 20.42 -0.52
C GLY A 79 -4.44 20.01 0.83
N GLU A 80 -3.97 18.92 1.42
CA GLU A 80 -4.44 18.37 2.69
C GLU A 80 -4.40 19.41 3.83
N VAL A 81 -3.33 20.19 3.93
CA VAL A 81 -3.19 21.25 4.94
C VAL A 81 -4.32 22.30 4.85
N PHE A 82 -5.09 22.39 3.73
CA PHE A 82 -6.07 23.45 3.47
C PHE A 82 -7.50 22.97 3.16
N HIS A 83 -7.74 21.68 3.07
CA HIS A 83 -9.10 21.17 2.95
C HIS A 83 -9.77 20.92 4.31
N CYS A 84 -9.34 21.65 5.34
CA CYS A 84 -10.04 21.70 6.63
C CYS A 84 -11.35 22.44 6.46
N LYS A 85 -12.46 21.71 6.51
CA LYS A 85 -13.80 22.29 6.61
C LYS A 85 -14.15 22.52 8.08
N PRO A 86 -14.62 23.70 8.45
CA PRO A 86 -15.06 23.92 9.84
C PRO A 86 -16.20 22.96 10.18
N MET A 87 -16.15 22.38 11.38
CA MET A 87 -17.25 21.59 11.91
C MET A 87 -18.50 22.45 12.08
N GLU A 88 -19.67 21.89 11.79
CA GLU A 88 -20.97 22.56 12.00
C GLU A 88 -21.07 23.07 13.46
N GLU A 89 -21.52 24.31 13.63
CA GLU A 89 -21.49 25.01 14.92
C GLU A 89 -22.23 24.25 16.03
N LYS A 90 -23.33 23.55 15.71
CA LYS A 90 -24.05 22.71 16.68
C LYS A 90 -23.20 21.54 17.16
N LYS A 91 -22.57 20.79 16.23
CA LYS A 91 -21.70 19.65 16.53
C LYS A 91 -20.46 20.11 17.29
N ARG A 92 -19.86 21.21 16.85
CA ARG A 92 -18.69 21.83 17.49
C ARG A 92 -18.96 22.17 18.96
N ARG A 93 -20.08 22.85 19.25
CA ARG A 93 -20.45 23.22 20.63
C ARG A 93 -20.76 22.01 21.48
N LEU A 94 -21.46 21.01 20.93
CA LEU A 94 -21.76 19.76 21.61
C LEU A 94 -20.46 19.06 22.02
N LEU A 95 -19.53 18.88 21.07
CA LEU A 95 -18.25 18.23 21.29
C LEU A 95 -17.43 18.95 22.37
N ILE A 96 -17.22 20.27 22.23
CA ILE A 96 -16.44 21.06 23.20
C ILE A 96 -17.04 21.00 24.61
N ARG A 97 -18.38 21.01 24.71
CA ARG A 97 -19.06 20.92 25.99
C ARG A 97 -18.91 19.56 26.63
N ALA A 98 -19.20 18.50 25.91
CA ALA A 98 -19.12 17.13 26.41
C ALA A 98 -17.69 16.75 26.83
N MET A 99 -16.68 17.09 26.01
CA MET A 99 -15.29 16.87 26.37
C MET A 99 -14.88 17.64 27.63
N ARG A 100 -15.37 18.87 27.80
CA ARG A 100 -15.11 19.67 29.00
C ARG A 100 -15.72 19.08 30.26
N GLU A 101 -16.90 18.47 30.20
CA GLU A 101 -17.55 17.77 31.31
C GLU A 101 -16.68 16.61 31.84
N GLU A 102 -15.91 15.99 30.93
CA GLU A 102 -14.93 14.95 31.27
C GLU A 102 -13.53 15.49 31.64
N GLY A 103 -13.33 16.81 31.63
CA GLY A 103 -12.06 17.44 31.97
C GLY A 103 -11.06 17.50 30.84
N ILE A 104 -11.52 17.29 29.60
CA ILE A 104 -10.74 17.41 28.38
C ILE A 104 -11.06 18.75 27.72
N PHE A 105 -10.03 19.50 27.38
CA PHE A 105 -10.18 20.77 26.64
C PHE A 105 -9.99 20.48 25.16
N ALA A 106 -11.07 20.64 24.40
CA ALA A 106 -11.06 20.48 22.94
C ALA A 106 -11.13 21.88 22.27
N GLU A 107 -10.22 22.12 21.32
CA GLU A 107 -10.13 23.37 20.57
C GLU A 107 -10.10 23.07 19.09
N ASN A 108 -10.72 23.94 18.30
CA ASN A 108 -10.66 23.98 16.83
C ASN A 108 -10.99 22.65 16.12
N PRO A 109 -12.05 21.90 16.48
CA PRO A 109 -12.43 20.71 15.74
C PRO A 109 -12.84 21.07 14.31
N CYS A 110 -12.25 20.38 13.33
CA CYS A 110 -12.51 20.55 11.90
C CYS A 110 -12.48 19.19 11.19
N TYR A 111 -13.07 19.15 10.00
CA TYR A 111 -12.95 18.01 9.10
C TYR A 111 -11.78 18.24 8.15
N LEU A 112 -10.90 17.27 8.05
CA LEU A 112 -9.86 17.21 7.03
C LEU A 112 -10.38 16.30 5.91
N CYS A 113 -10.53 16.86 4.70
CA CYS A 113 -10.98 16.11 3.52
C CYS A 113 -9.76 15.82 2.65
N ARG A 114 -9.42 14.54 2.48
CA ARG A 114 -8.35 14.11 1.58
C ARG A 114 -8.87 13.95 0.14
N GLU A 115 -7.98 14.01 -0.84
CA GLU A 115 -8.34 13.83 -2.26
C GLU A 115 -8.92 12.43 -2.54
N THR A 116 -8.57 11.45 -1.73
CA THR A 116 -9.15 10.09 -1.76
C THR A 116 -10.64 10.05 -1.39
N GLY A 117 -11.24 11.20 -1.00
CA GLY A 117 -12.62 11.30 -0.54
C GLY A 117 -12.80 10.89 0.93
N ARG A 118 -11.73 10.51 1.64
CA ARG A 118 -11.76 10.17 3.05
C ARG A 118 -11.84 11.44 3.90
N GLU A 119 -12.67 11.42 4.94
CA GLU A 119 -12.77 12.50 5.92
C GLU A 119 -12.18 12.03 7.26
N SER A 120 -11.27 12.81 7.81
CA SER A 120 -10.81 12.68 9.19
C SER A 120 -11.23 13.89 10.02
N ILE A 121 -11.19 13.77 11.34
CA ILE A 121 -11.48 14.85 12.27
C ILE A 121 -10.17 15.24 12.94
N VAL A 122 -9.84 16.50 12.81
CA VAL A 122 -8.66 17.08 13.47
C VAL A 122 -9.14 17.97 14.61
N VAL A 123 -8.61 17.73 15.80
CA VAL A 123 -8.96 18.49 17.00
C VAL A 123 -7.74 18.68 17.90
N THR A 124 -7.61 19.86 18.48
CA THR A 124 -6.58 20.11 19.49
C THR A 124 -7.12 19.70 20.86
N LEU A 125 -6.48 18.75 21.51
CA LEU A 125 -6.88 18.26 22.83
C LEU A 125 -5.81 18.54 23.89
N SER A 126 -6.25 18.77 25.12
CA SER A 126 -5.41 18.84 26.31
C SER A 126 -6.22 18.47 27.56
N VAL A 127 -5.54 18.11 28.65
CA VAL A 127 -6.20 17.75 29.93
C VAL A 127 -5.82 18.69 31.06
N GLY A 128 -6.68 18.80 32.05
CA GLY A 128 -6.45 19.54 33.31
C GLY A 128 -5.47 18.81 34.27
N ARG A 129 -5.19 19.42 35.41
CA ARG A 129 -4.09 19.05 36.35
C ARG A 129 -4.12 17.64 36.94
N ARG A 130 -5.14 16.77 36.72
CA ARG A 130 -5.33 15.51 37.48
C ARG A 130 -5.91 14.32 36.71
N LYS A 131 -5.86 14.29 35.36
CA LYS A 131 -6.37 13.13 34.62
C LYS A 131 -5.31 12.66 33.63
N ASP A 132 -4.94 11.40 33.75
CA ASP A 132 -4.31 10.66 32.66
C ASP A 132 -5.49 10.12 31.83
N VAL A 133 -5.68 10.65 30.62
CA VAL A 133 -6.72 10.21 29.68
C VAL A 133 -6.02 9.66 28.46
N SER A 134 -6.40 8.45 28.06
CA SER A 134 -5.97 7.88 26.79
C SER A 134 -6.54 8.72 25.63
N ALA A 135 -5.79 8.86 24.58
CA ALA A 135 -6.30 9.50 23.36
C ALA A 135 -7.38 8.63 22.70
N GLU A 136 -7.34 7.31 22.87
CA GLU A 136 -8.37 6.37 22.43
C GLU A 136 -9.69 6.62 23.16
N ASP A 137 -9.68 6.78 24.49
CA ASP A 137 -10.89 7.12 25.24
C ASP A 137 -11.54 8.43 24.75
N ALA A 138 -10.70 9.42 24.41
CA ALA A 138 -11.19 10.67 23.82
C ALA A 138 -11.75 10.47 22.40
N ALA A 139 -11.15 9.59 21.61
CA ALA A 139 -11.64 9.22 20.27
C ALA A 139 -13.00 8.53 20.35
N ASP A 140 -13.17 7.58 21.28
CA ASP A 140 -14.43 6.88 21.53
C ASP A 140 -15.54 7.86 21.93
N MET A 141 -15.25 8.81 22.82
CA MET A 141 -16.20 9.85 23.19
C MET A 141 -16.63 10.68 21.98
N ILE A 142 -15.69 11.09 21.14
CA ILE A 142 -15.97 11.87 19.93
C ILE A 142 -16.78 11.03 18.94
N SER A 143 -16.47 9.74 18.83
CA SER A 143 -17.19 8.77 17.99
C SER A 143 -18.68 8.70 18.36
N VAL A 144 -18.95 8.54 19.65
CA VAL A 144 -20.33 8.51 20.19
C VAL A 144 -21.05 9.84 19.94
N LEU A 145 -20.39 10.97 20.21
CA LEU A 145 -20.97 12.30 20.03
C LEU A 145 -21.33 12.63 18.58
N LEU A 146 -20.53 12.17 17.65
CA LEU A 146 -20.72 12.43 16.23
C LEU A 146 -21.49 11.33 15.49
N ASN A 147 -21.79 10.22 16.19
CA ASN A 147 -22.38 9.01 15.63
C ASN A 147 -21.60 8.51 14.39
N LYS A 148 -20.28 8.48 14.54
CA LYS A 148 -19.34 7.97 13.54
C LYS A 148 -18.40 7.00 14.25
N ARG A 149 -18.01 5.91 13.59
CA ARG A 149 -16.95 5.04 14.07
C ARG A 149 -15.60 5.69 13.73
N LEU A 150 -14.90 6.15 14.74
CA LEU A 150 -13.64 6.85 14.59
C LEU A 150 -12.55 6.13 15.39
N LYS A 151 -11.38 6.00 14.81
CA LYS A 151 -10.17 5.54 15.50
C LYS A 151 -9.11 6.65 15.51
N LEU A 152 -8.20 6.56 16.47
CA LEU A 152 -7.06 7.45 16.53
C LEU A 152 -6.10 7.15 15.36
N SER A 153 -5.63 8.18 14.63
CA SER A 153 -4.60 8.02 13.62
C SER A 153 -3.27 7.57 14.27
N GLN A 154 -2.51 6.73 13.57
CA GLN A 154 -1.22 6.21 14.04
C GLN A 154 -0.19 7.32 14.33
N GLU A 155 -0.30 8.46 13.64
CA GLU A 155 0.56 9.62 13.86
C GLU A 155 0.19 10.45 15.10
N SER A 156 -0.97 10.20 15.70
CA SER A 156 -1.46 10.94 16.87
C SER A 156 -0.82 10.42 18.15
N PRO A 157 -0.55 11.30 19.13
CA PRO A 157 -0.04 10.87 20.43
C PRO A 157 -1.04 9.95 21.16
N LEU A 158 -0.55 8.89 21.83
CA LEU A 158 -1.41 7.92 22.54
C LEU A 158 -2.04 8.46 23.84
N LEU A 159 -1.46 9.50 24.42
CA LEU A 159 -1.93 10.09 25.69
C LEU A 159 -2.21 11.57 25.51
N LEU A 160 -3.24 12.05 26.20
CA LEU A 160 -3.53 13.47 26.31
C LEU A 160 -2.59 14.10 27.36
N ASP A 161 -2.00 15.23 26.98
CA ASP A 161 -1.07 16.01 27.81
C ASP A 161 -1.73 17.34 28.25
N ARG A 162 -1.10 18.03 29.18
CA ARG A 162 -1.48 19.40 29.58
C ARG A 162 -1.19 20.42 28.48
N THR A 163 -0.21 20.12 27.64
CA THR A 163 0.12 20.92 26.47
C THR A 163 -0.88 20.58 25.35
N PRO A 164 -1.62 21.56 24.83
CA PRO A 164 -2.52 21.31 23.70
C PRO A 164 -1.75 20.71 22.52
N ARG A 165 -2.20 19.53 22.06
CA ARG A 165 -1.65 18.85 20.90
C ARG A 165 -2.75 18.56 19.90
N CYS A 166 -2.37 18.43 18.65
CA CYS A 166 -3.27 18.05 17.55
C CYS A 166 -3.45 16.53 17.55
N TYR A 167 -4.69 16.09 17.42
CA TYR A 167 -5.08 14.69 17.27
C TYR A 167 -5.93 14.56 16.04
N GLU A 168 -5.63 13.57 15.24
CA GLU A 168 -6.38 13.19 14.06
C GLU A 168 -7.15 11.90 14.36
N LEU A 169 -8.44 11.90 14.01
CA LEU A 169 -9.38 10.81 14.17
C LEU A 169 -9.86 10.40 12.78
N GLU A 170 -9.60 9.19 12.39
CA GLU A 170 -9.96 8.64 11.10
C GLU A 170 -11.22 7.78 11.21
N GLU A 171 -12.02 7.74 10.15
CA GLU A 171 -13.18 6.85 10.11
C GLU A 171 -12.69 5.40 10.04
N GLU A 172 -13.20 4.53 10.94
CA GLU A 172 -12.86 3.10 10.92
C GLU A 172 -13.25 2.46 9.61
N ALA A 173 -12.45 1.52 9.16
CA ALA A 173 -12.74 0.78 7.96
C ALA A 173 -14.03 -0.04 8.09
N ARG A 174 -14.77 -0.18 6.98
CA ARG A 174 -16.01 -0.98 6.92
C ARG A 174 -15.74 -2.48 6.88
N TYR A 175 -14.51 -2.84 6.56
CA TYR A 175 -14.04 -4.21 6.51
C TYR A 175 -12.82 -4.36 7.40
N LEU A 176 -12.71 -5.53 8.00
CA LEU A 176 -11.53 -6.00 8.70
C LEU A 176 -10.83 -7.01 7.82
N ALA A 177 -9.51 -6.94 7.74
CA ALA A 177 -8.69 -7.94 7.10
C ALA A 177 -7.86 -8.70 8.15
N MET A 178 -7.75 -10.01 7.99
CA MET A 178 -6.81 -10.84 8.73
C MET A 178 -5.95 -11.61 7.73
N THR A 179 -4.66 -11.72 8.02
CA THR A 179 -3.68 -12.36 7.15
C THR A 179 -3.15 -13.64 7.76
N GLY A 180 -2.85 -14.63 6.92
CA GLY A 180 -2.19 -15.85 7.30
C GLY A 180 -1.19 -16.25 6.24
N PHE A 181 -0.06 -16.85 6.65
CA PHE A 181 1.05 -17.19 5.76
C PHE A 181 1.54 -18.60 6.04
N ALA A 182 1.91 -19.29 4.96
CA ALA A 182 2.60 -20.57 5.05
C ALA A 182 3.74 -20.60 4.04
N ARG A 183 4.88 -21.17 4.44
CA ARG A 183 6.08 -21.23 3.61
C ARG A 183 6.74 -22.60 3.71
N ALA A 184 7.28 -23.08 2.61
CA ALA A 184 8.20 -24.23 2.56
C ALA A 184 9.43 -23.84 1.72
N ILE A 185 10.62 -24.15 2.23
CA ILE A 185 11.89 -23.83 1.59
C ILE A 185 12.28 -24.99 0.69
N LYS A 186 12.86 -24.71 -0.46
CA LYS A 186 13.41 -25.66 -1.42
C LYS A 186 14.33 -26.68 -0.75
N GLU A 187 14.24 -27.93 -1.18
CA GLU A 187 15.17 -29.00 -0.72
C GLU A 187 16.64 -28.57 -0.95
N ASP A 188 17.47 -28.86 0.03
CA ASP A 188 18.91 -28.50 0.06
C ASP A 188 19.23 -27.01 0.28
N GLU A 189 18.22 -26.13 0.46
CA GLU A 189 18.40 -24.72 0.81
C GLU A 189 18.04 -24.45 2.28
N THR A 190 18.60 -23.37 2.84
CA THR A 190 18.33 -22.92 4.22
C THR A 190 17.59 -21.62 4.29
N VAL A 191 17.57 -20.88 3.19
CA VAL A 191 16.92 -19.56 3.03
C VAL A 191 16.03 -19.61 1.80
N SER A 192 14.81 -19.11 1.93
CA SER A 192 13.87 -18.98 0.82
C SER A 192 14.23 -17.79 -0.07
N GLY A 193 14.10 -17.99 -1.38
CA GLY A 193 14.12 -16.91 -2.37
C GLY A 193 12.87 -16.03 -2.33
N ASP A 194 11.75 -16.59 -1.86
CA ASP A 194 10.51 -15.85 -1.69
C ASP A 194 10.54 -14.92 -0.47
N ASN A 195 10.00 -13.74 -0.62
CA ASN A 195 9.71 -12.82 0.48
C ASN A 195 8.31 -12.21 0.35
N TYR A 196 7.73 -11.81 1.48
CA TYR A 196 6.45 -11.11 1.52
C TYR A 196 6.46 -10.00 2.56
N SER A 197 5.62 -8.98 2.35
CA SER A 197 5.39 -7.89 3.30
C SER A 197 3.90 -7.58 3.40
N VAL A 198 3.47 -7.14 4.59
CA VAL A 198 2.11 -6.67 4.86
C VAL A 198 2.20 -5.37 5.64
N PHE A 199 1.61 -4.32 5.11
CA PHE A 199 1.63 -3.00 5.73
C PHE A 199 0.42 -2.14 5.32
N GLU A 200 0.11 -1.13 6.11
CA GLU A 200 -0.91 -0.13 5.83
C GLU A 200 -0.23 1.23 5.58
N PRO A 201 0.07 1.63 4.35
CA PRO A 201 0.66 2.93 4.07
C PRO A 201 -0.30 4.09 4.40
N GLU A 202 -1.60 3.81 4.41
CA GLU A 202 -2.67 4.73 4.73
C GLU A 202 -3.80 3.95 5.42
N SER A 203 -4.40 4.52 6.47
CA SER A 203 -5.45 3.86 7.24
C SER A 203 -6.57 3.29 6.35
N GLY A 204 -6.86 2.01 6.51
CA GLY A 204 -7.86 1.29 5.72
C GLY A 204 -7.42 0.95 4.29
N ARG A 205 -6.12 1.08 3.98
CA ARG A 205 -5.51 0.62 2.73
C ARG A 205 -4.44 -0.41 3.07
N LEU A 206 -4.78 -1.67 2.97
CA LEU A 206 -3.88 -2.78 3.27
C LEU A 206 -3.15 -3.20 2.00
N MET A 207 -1.82 -3.32 2.11
CA MET A 207 -0.96 -3.81 1.05
C MET A 207 -0.42 -5.18 1.46
N VAL A 208 -0.54 -6.15 0.58
CA VAL A 208 0.13 -7.46 0.69
C VAL A 208 0.99 -7.61 -0.55
N VAL A 209 2.29 -7.77 -0.34
CA VAL A 209 3.27 -7.86 -1.42
C VAL A 209 4.02 -9.16 -1.31
N LEU A 210 4.10 -9.89 -2.42
CA LEU A 210 4.89 -11.12 -2.58
C LEU A 210 5.92 -10.86 -3.68
N SER A 211 7.16 -11.27 -3.44
CA SER A 211 8.25 -11.22 -4.42
C SER A 211 9.02 -12.52 -4.34
N ASP A 212 9.17 -13.15 -5.48
CA ASP A 212 10.00 -14.33 -5.66
C ASP A 212 11.28 -13.92 -6.38
N GLY A 213 12.41 -14.27 -5.78
CA GLY A 213 13.74 -14.02 -6.33
C GLY A 213 14.10 -15.10 -7.35
N THR A 214 14.52 -14.71 -8.55
CA THR A 214 14.95 -15.67 -9.57
C THR A 214 16.07 -16.57 -9.05
N GLY A 215 15.84 -17.87 -9.01
CA GLY A 215 16.73 -18.86 -8.44
C GLY A 215 16.32 -19.23 -7.00
N SER A 216 17.27 -19.64 -6.18
CA SER A 216 17.00 -20.07 -4.80
C SER A 216 18.12 -19.65 -3.86
N GLY A 217 17.86 -19.74 -2.55
CA GLY A 217 18.83 -19.50 -1.51
C GLY A 217 19.07 -18.02 -1.18
N GLU A 218 20.21 -17.75 -0.54
CA GLU A 218 20.46 -16.45 0.12
C GLU A 218 20.49 -15.24 -0.83
N GLN A 219 20.95 -15.40 -2.07
CA GLN A 219 21.02 -14.31 -3.01
C GLN A 219 19.61 -13.95 -3.53
N ALA A 220 18.81 -14.94 -3.93
CA ALA A 220 17.43 -14.74 -4.36
C ALA A 220 16.61 -14.09 -3.25
N GLY A 221 16.76 -14.57 -2.00
CA GLY A 221 16.10 -13.99 -0.84
C GLY A 221 16.52 -12.55 -0.53
N ARG A 222 17.78 -12.16 -0.81
CA ARG A 222 18.20 -10.75 -0.68
C ARG A 222 17.58 -9.86 -1.76
N ASP A 223 17.54 -10.35 -2.99
CA ASP A 223 17.05 -9.55 -4.13
C ASP A 223 15.53 -9.31 -4.00
N SER A 224 14.75 -10.34 -3.68
CA SER A 224 13.31 -10.19 -3.41
C SER A 224 13.04 -9.34 -2.16
N GLY A 225 13.83 -9.49 -1.08
CA GLY A 225 13.74 -8.66 0.11
C GLY A 225 14.00 -7.18 -0.17
N ASN A 226 15.03 -6.85 -0.96
CA ASN A 226 15.32 -5.48 -1.37
C ASN A 226 14.16 -4.85 -2.16
N VAL A 227 13.50 -5.62 -3.01
CA VAL A 227 12.32 -5.16 -3.76
C VAL A 227 11.19 -4.77 -2.80
N LEU A 228 10.89 -5.63 -1.81
CA LEU A 228 9.86 -5.34 -0.81
C LEU A 228 10.19 -4.10 0.02
N ASP A 229 11.41 -3.99 0.51
CA ASP A 229 11.86 -2.85 1.31
C ASP A 229 11.75 -1.51 0.55
N LEU A 230 12.07 -1.53 -0.75
CA LEU A 230 11.94 -0.34 -1.59
C LEU A 230 10.46 -0.02 -1.87
N MET A 231 9.65 -1.04 -2.17
CA MET A 231 8.21 -0.85 -2.40
C MET A 231 7.53 -0.26 -1.17
N GLU A 232 7.77 -0.82 0.03
CA GLU A 232 7.21 -0.33 1.28
C GLU A 232 7.57 1.15 1.52
N LYS A 233 8.86 1.50 1.43
CA LYS A 233 9.32 2.88 1.62
C LYS A 233 8.73 3.87 0.64
N LEU A 234 8.56 3.47 -0.62
CA LEU A 234 7.98 4.34 -1.64
C LEU A 234 6.47 4.53 -1.43
N LEU A 235 5.75 3.47 -1.09
CA LEU A 235 4.32 3.53 -0.80
C LEU A 235 4.03 4.33 0.47
N ASP A 236 4.82 4.18 1.53
CA ASP A 236 4.75 5.00 2.75
C ASP A 236 5.06 6.48 2.46
N ALA A 237 5.94 6.75 1.50
CA ALA A 237 6.22 8.12 1.06
C ALA A 237 5.09 8.72 0.19
N GLY A 238 4.01 7.98 -0.07
CA GLY A 238 2.83 8.43 -0.83
C GLY A 238 2.93 8.26 -2.33
N TYR A 239 3.89 7.48 -2.83
CA TYR A 239 3.91 7.09 -4.25
C TYR A 239 2.73 6.16 -4.57
N SER A 240 2.19 6.29 -5.79
CA SER A 240 1.24 5.30 -6.27
C SER A 240 1.94 3.96 -6.51
N THR A 241 1.21 2.85 -6.39
CA THR A 241 1.73 1.49 -6.60
C THR A 241 2.47 1.36 -7.94
N LYS A 242 1.91 1.95 -8.98
CA LYS A 242 2.53 1.98 -10.31
C LYS A 242 3.86 2.75 -10.32
N ALA A 243 3.91 3.95 -9.74
CA ALA A 243 5.12 4.77 -9.72
C ALA A 243 6.22 4.11 -8.87
N ALA A 244 5.85 3.52 -7.75
CA ALA A 244 6.78 2.76 -6.90
C ALA A 244 7.38 1.57 -7.67
N ALA A 245 6.56 0.78 -8.35
CA ALA A 245 7.02 -0.35 -9.17
C ALA A 245 7.91 0.11 -10.35
N GLU A 246 7.58 1.22 -11.02
CA GLU A 246 8.44 1.81 -12.07
C GLU A 246 9.82 2.20 -11.52
N MET A 247 9.88 2.76 -10.30
CA MET A 247 11.17 3.11 -9.64
C MET A 247 11.98 1.88 -9.28
N VAL A 248 11.37 0.89 -8.66
CA VAL A 248 12.03 -0.38 -8.30
C VAL A 248 12.55 -1.07 -9.55
N ASN A 249 11.74 -1.17 -10.59
CA ASN A 249 12.13 -1.74 -11.88
C ASN A 249 13.34 -1.02 -12.50
N LEU A 250 13.36 0.31 -12.44
CA LEU A 250 14.49 1.09 -12.96
C LEU A 250 15.77 0.83 -12.15
N ALA A 251 15.67 0.72 -10.83
CA ALA A 251 16.81 0.39 -9.98
C ALA A 251 17.41 -0.98 -10.36
N LEU A 252 16.54 -2.00 -10.51
CA LEU A 252 16.96 -3.34 -10.93
C LEU A 252 17.55 -3.34 -12.35
N PHE A 253 16.90 -2.66 -13.29
CA PHE A 253 17.38 -2.54 -14.67
C PHE A 253 18.76 -1.87 -14.73
N ALA A 254 19.03 -0.88 -13.87
CA ALA A 254 20.32 -0.18 -13.82
C ALA A 254 21.45 -1.07 -13.26
N MET A 255 21.13 -2.11 -12.48
CA MET A 255 22.11 -3.10 -11.98
C MET A 255 22.58 -4.06 -13.09
N GLY A 256 21.83 -4.18 -14.19
CA GLY A 256 22.20 -4.98 -15.36
C GLY A 256 22.22 -6.48 -15.08
N ASP A 257 23.16 -7.19 -15.72
CA ASP A 257 23.29 -8.66 -15.63
C ASP A 257 23.71 -9.17 -14.24
N ASP A 258 24.09 -8.26 -13.31
CA ASP A 258 24.45 -8.61 -11.93
C ASP A 258 23.22 -8.75 -11.03
N CYS A 259 22.01 -8.47 -11.55
CA CYS A 259 20.76 -8.55 -10.80
C CYS A 259 19.91 -9.71 -11.26
N ASN A 260 19.45 -10.54 -10.35
CA ASN A 260 18.35 -11.46 -10.60
C ASN A 260 17.06 -10.65 -10.81
N HIS A 261 16.20 -11.12 -11.67
CA HIS A 261 14.95 -10.43 -12.02
C HIS A 261 13.80 -10.95 -11.11
N PRO A 262 13.61 -10.37 -9.92
CA PRO A 262 12.56 -10.83 -9.02
C PRO A 262 11.18 -10.49 -9.57
N THR A 263 10.21 -11.31 -9.21
CA THR A 263 8.79 -11.05 -9.48
C THR A 263 8.25 -10.00 -8.52
N LEU A 264 7.13 -9.39 -8.87
CA LEU A 264 6.39 -8.52 -7.96
C LEU A 264 4.89 -8.79 -8.11
N ASP A 265 4.27 -9.24 -7.04
CA ASP A 265 2.83 -9.45 -6.94
C ASP A 265 2.29 -8.65 -5.76
N ILE A 266 1.39 -7.72 -6.02
CA ILE A 266 0.83 -6.82 -5.02
C ILE A 266 -0.68 -6.98 -5.00
N CYS A 267 -1.24 -7.15 -3.82
CA CYS A 267 -2.66 -7.00 -3.56
C CYS A 267 -2.89 -5.74 -2.73
N GLU A 268 -3.46 -4.72 -3.35
CA GLU A 268 -3.87 -3.48 -2.71
C GLU A 268 -5.36 -3.58 -2.34
N ILE A 269 -5.69 -3.46 -1.06
CA ILE A 269 -7.03 -3.67 -0.54
C ILE A 269 -7.55 -2.37 0.07
N ASP A 270 -8.67 -1.86 -0.45
CA ASP A 270 -9.42 -0.75 0.15
C ASP A 270 -10.48 -1.29 1.11
N LEU A 271 -10.19 -1.24 2.39
CA LEU A 271 -11.07 -1.72 3.47
C LEU A 271 -12.29 -0.79 3.72
N GLN A 272 -12.30 0.42 3.15
CA GLN A 272 -13.47 1.31 3.20
C GLN A 272 -14.48 0.99 2.11
N GLN A 273 -13.99 0.76 0.88
CA GLN A 273 -14.84 0.47 -0.27
C GLN A 273 -15.18 -1.02 -0.37
N GLY A 274 -14.32 -1.89 0.16
CA GLY A 274 -14.42 -3.33 -0.03
C GLY A 274 -14.05 -3.70 -1.46
N SER A 275 -12.86 -3.32 -1.88
CA SER A 275 -12.33 -3.66 -3.20
C SER A 275 -10.84 -3.98 -3.11
N CYS A 276 -10.33 -4.66 -4.10
CA CYS A 276 -8.90 -4.93 -4.22
C CYS A 276 -8.42 -4.73 -5.66
N ASP A 277 -7.16 -4.34 -5.77
CA ASP A 277 -6.42 -4.25 -7.03
C ASP A 277 -5.20 -5.15 -6.95
N PHE A 278 -5.11 -6.13 -7.85
CA PHE A 278 -3.90 -6.92 -8.04
C PHE A 278 -3.00 -6.25 -9.07
N HIS A 279 -1.73 -6.07 -8.72
CA HIS A 279 -0.71 -5.53 -9.61
C HIS A 279 0.40 -6.57 -9.74
N LYS A 280 0.63 -7.04 -10.95
CA LYS A 280 1.53 -8.17 -11.23
C LYS A 280 2.63 -7.78 -12.20
N ALA A 281 3.86 -8.22 -11.89
CA ALA A 281 5.03 -8.20 -12.78
C ALA A 281 5.78 -9.53 -12.64
N GLY A 282 5.47 -10.49 -13.52
CA GLY A 282 6.02 -11.84 -13.48
C GLY A 282 5.51 -12.72 -12.34
N GLY A 283 4.55 -12.24 -11.55
CA GLY A 283 4.02 -12.97 -10.40
C GLY A 283 3.16 -14.17 -10.79
N ALA A 284 3.07 -15.15 -9.90
CA ALA A 284 2.23 -16.33 -10.07
C ALA A 284 0.73 -15.97 -9.96
N ALA A 285 -0.14 -16.96 -10.15
CA ALA A 285 -1.59 -16.70 -10.06
C ALA A 285 -2.02 -16.31 -8.66
N SER A 286 -2.97 -15.38 -8.56
CA SER A 286 -3.69 -15.05 -7.34
C SER A 286 -5.16 -15.46 -7.47
N PHE A 287 -5.85 -15.63 -6.36
CA PHE A 287 -7.21 -16.14 -6.34
C PHE A 287 -8.08 -15.30 -5.40
N LEU A 288 -9.34 -15.14 -5.79
CA LEU A 288 -10.41 -14.66 -4.92
C LEU A 288 -11.41 -15.79 -4.71
N LYS A 289 -11.55 -16.21 -3.46
CA LYS A 289 -12.53 -17.20 -3.04
C LYS A 289 -13.74 -16.49 -2.43
N HIS A 290 -14.89 -16.68 -3.06
CA HIS A 290 -16.20 -16.27 -2.55
C HIS A 290 -17.05 -17.53 -2.33
N GLU A 291 -17.29 -17.92 -1.09
CA GLU A 291 -17.92 -19.19 -0.72
C GLU A 291 -17.23 -20.42 -1.38
N GLU A 292 -17.88 -21.01 -2.39
CA GLU A 292 -17.34 -22.14 -3.18
C GLU A 292 -16.79 -21.71 -4.55
N LEU A 293 -17.03 -20.46 -4.94
CA LEU A 293 -16.53 -19.90 -6.20
C LEU A 293 -15.09 -19.42 -6.03
N VAL A 294 -14.26 -19.72 -7.01
CA VAL A 294 -12.86 -19.26 -7.04
C VAL A 294 -12.60 -18.58 -8.36
N GLU A 295 -12.28 -17.31 -8.30
CA GLU A 295 -11.79 -16.52 -9.44
C GLU A 295 -10.27 -16.55 -9.44
N LYS A 296 -9.67 -16.81 -10.61
CA LYS A 296 -8.22 -16.82 -10.80
C LYS A 296 -7.77 -15.58 -11.53
N PHE A 297 -6.75 -14.94 -11.01
CA PHE A 297 -6.08 -13.78 -11.62
C PHE A 297 -4.64 -14.16 -11.96
N SER A 298 -4.37 -14.31 -13.23
CA SER A 298 -3.03 -14.58 -13.77
C SER A 298 -2.73 -13.63 -14.91
N ASP A 299 -1.45 -13.34 -15.10
CA ASP A 299 -0.97 -12.56 -16.21
C ASP A 299 0.23 -13.25 -16.87
N GLY A 300 0.64 -12.73 -18.03
CA GLY A 300 1.84 -13.17 -18.73
C GLY A 300 2.93 -12.10 -18.72
N SER A 301 2.91 -11.18 -17.75
CA SER A 301 3.92 -10.14 -17.64
C SER A 301 5.28 -10.72 -17.25
N LEU A 302 6.33 -9.96 -17.53
CA LEU A 302 7.69 -10.36 -17.20
C LEU A 302 8.10 -9.82 -15.82
N PRO A 303 9.03 -10.51 -15.13
CA PRO A 303 9.63 -10.01 -13.90
C PRO A 303 10.25 -8.63 -14.03
N LEU A 304 10.50 -7.97 -12.89
CA LEU A 304 11.11 -6.64 -12.84
C LEU A 304 12.55 -6.64 -13.35
N GLY A 305 12.99 -5.50 -13.88
CA GLY A 305 14.36 -5.29 -14.32
C GLY A 305 14.70 -5.82 -15.72
N ILE A 306 13.84 -6.65 -16.34
CA ILE A 306 14.08 -7.18 -17.69
C ILE A 306 13.99 -6.07 -18.74
N PHE A 307 12.98 -5.24 -18.63
CA PHE A 307 12.79 -4.08 -19.50
C PHE A 307 12.90 -2.79 -18.69
N GLN A 308 13.28 -1.73 -19.36
CA GLN A 308 13.40 -0.41 -18.74
C GLN A 308 12.06 0.11 -18.20
N LYS A 309 10.95 -0.26 -18.83
CA LYS A 309 9.60 -0.01 -18.35
C LYS A 309 8.94 -1.33 -17.97
N PRO A 310 8.46 -1.50 -16.73
CA PRO A 310 7.82 -2.74 -16.34
C PRO A 310 6.50 -2.92 -17.09
N GLU A 311 6.22 -4.15 -17.48
CA GLU A 311 4.91 -4.57 -17.91
C GLU A 311 4.14 -4.99 -16.66
N MET A 312 3.38 -4.09 -16.09
CA MET A 312 2.56 -4.38 -14.90
C MET A 312 1.08 -4.37 -15.29
N ILE A 313 0.41 -5.48 -15.00
CA ILE A 313 -1.03 -5.63 -15.20
C ILE A 313 -1.73 -5.33 -13.88
N SER A 314 -2.82 -4.56 -13.96
CA SER A 314 -3.69 -4.28 -12.81
C SER A 314 -5.06 -4.87 -13.04
N ILE A 315 -5.54 -5.65 -12.07
CA ILE A 315 -6.85 -6.32 -12.14
C ILE A 315 -7.64 -5.89 -10.91
N HIS A 316 -8.79 -5.29 -11.13
CA HIS A 316 -9.69 -4.82 -10.08
C HIS A 316 -10.78 -5.84 -9.76
N SER A 317 -11.09 -6.04 -8.47
CA SER A 317 -12.22 -6.85 -8.01
C SER A 317 -12.90 -6.24 -6.80
N SER A 318 -14.20 -6.52 -6.64
CA SER A 318 -14.97 -6.14 -5.47
C SER A 318 -14.94 -7.26 -4.44
N LEU A 319 -14.93 -6.88 -3.14
CA LEU A 319 -14.87 -7.80 -2.02
C LEU A 319 -16.19 -7.82 -1.25
N SER A 320 -16.54 -9.00 -0.77
CA SER A 320 -17.72 -9.24 0.05
C SER A 320 -17.31 -9.76 1.44
N ASP A 321 -18.26 -9.80 2.35
CA ASP A 321 -18.08 -10.37 3.68
C ASP A 321 -17.79 -11.88 3.60
N GLY A 322 -16.71 -12.32 4.22
CA GLY A 322 -16.27 -13.73 4.20
C GLY A 322 -15.44 -14.13 2.97
N ASP A 323 -15.00 -13.19 2.15
CA ASP A 323 -14.09 -13.46 1.04
C ASP A 323 -12.65 -13.70 1.49
N TYR A 324 -11.93 -14.48 0.69
CA TYR A 324 -10.50 -14.74 0.89
C TYR A 324 -9.73 -14.44 -0.38
N LEU A 325 -8.75 -13.56 -0.26
CA LEU A 325 -7.73 -13.31 -1.27
C LEU A 325 -6.55 -14.24 -1.01
N ILE A 326 -6.05 -14.91 -2.02
CA ILE A 326 -4.98 -15.91 -1.91
C ILE A 326 -3.93 -15.56 -2.96
N MET A 327 -2.71 -15.35 -2.52
CA MET A 327 -1.53 -15.13 -3.35
C MET A 327 -0.56 -16.28 -3.11
N VAL A 328 0.08 -16.76 -4.16
CA VAL A 328 1.02 -17.87 -4.08
C VAL A 328 2.25 -17.58 -4.93
N SER A 329 3.40 -18.18 -4.58
CA SER A 329 4.56 -18.19 -5.46
C SER A 329 4.42 -19.27 -6.54
N ASP A 330 5.27 -19.23 -7.55
CA ASP A 330 5.24 -20.16 -8.67
C ASP A 330 5.52 -21.60 -8.25
N GLY A 331 6.39 -21.85 -7.26
CA GLY A 331 6.62 -23.20 -6.72
C GLY A 331 5.36 -23.88 -6.20
N VAL A 332 4.37 -23.12 -5.69
CA VAL A 332 3.06 -23.67 -5.32
C VAL A 332 2.27 -24.07 -6.56
N ILE A 333 2.26 -23.25 -7.62
CA ILE A 333 1.55 -23.54 -8.87
C ILE A 333 2.18 -24.75 -9.56
N GLU A 334 3.52 -24.76 -9.68
CA GLU A 334 4.28 -25.84 -10.32
C GLU A 334 4.08 -27.20 -9.66
N ALA A 335 3.91 -27.23 -8.35
CA ALA A 335 3.61 -28.46 -7.62
C ALA A 335 2.28 -29.12 -8.06
N PHE A 336 1.33 -28.30 -8.52
CA PHE A 336 0.09 -28.80 -9.10
C PHE A 336 0.19 -29.03 -10.62
N ASP A 337 1.29 -28.58 -11.28
CA ASP A 337 1.39 -28.56 -12.74
C ASP A 337 1.87 -29.88 -13.32
N ASN A 338 0.91 -30.73 -13.69
CA ASN A 338 0.99 -31.66 -14.79
C ASN A 338 -0.28 -31.44 -15.62
N GLN A 339 -0.26 -30.66 -16.66
CA GLN A 339 -1.24 -30.36 -17.74
C GLN A 339 -2.78 -30.47 -17.49
N LEU A 340 -3.21 -30.91 -16.32
CA LEU A 340 -4.60 -31.04 -15.84
C LEU A 340 -4.89 -30.20 -14.56
N TYR A 341 -3.93 -29.49 -13.99
CA TYR A 341 -3.95 -29.10 -12.58
C TYR A 341 -4.12 -27.60 -12.27
N GLU A 342 -4.20 -26.73 -13.24
CA GLU A 342 -4.72 -25.38 -12.96
C GLU A 342 -6.14 -25.40 -12.38
N ALA A 343 -6.94 -26.37 -12.82
CA ALA A 343 -8.23 -26.69 -12.22
C ALA A 343 -8.07 -27.26 -10.79
N ALA A 344 -6.98 -28.01 -10.52
CA ALA A 344 -6.79 -28.68 -9.23
C ALA A 344 -6.55 -27.70 -8.08
N ILE A 345 -5.77 -26.63 -8.27
CA ILE A 345 -5.58 -25.61 -7.20
C ILE A 345 -6.89 -24.87 -6.93
N CYS A 346 -7.67 -24.53 -7.95
CA CYS A 346 -8.99 -23.92 -7.78
C CYS A 346 -9.94 -24.86 -7.03
N ASP A 347 -9.94 -26.15 -7.35
CA ASP A 347 -10.76 -27.16 -6.67
C ASP A 347 -10.34 -27.33 -5.20
N VAL A 348 -9.02 -27.32 -4.92
CA VAL A 348 -8.48 -27.31 -3.56
C VAL A 348 -8.98 -26.10 -2.79
N ILE A 349 -8.82 -24.91 -3.36
CA ILE A 349 -9.25 -23.65 -2.74
C ILE A 349 -10.77 -23.65 -2.51
N ALA A 350 -11.56 -24.07 -3.49
CA ALA A 350 -13.02 -24.16 -3.38
C ALA A 350 -13.46 -25.12 -2.25
N GLY A 351 -12.72 -26.21 -2.08
CA GLY A 351 -12.98 -27.24 -1.05
C GLY A 351 -12.60 -26.84 0.38
N ILE A 352 -11.90 -25.73 0.59
CA ILE A 352 -11.49 -25.25 1.92
C ILE A 352 -12.71 -24.76 2.71
N ARG A 353 -12.83 -25.24 3.96
CA ARG A 353 -13.91 -24.88 4.90
C ARG A 353 -13.40 -24.15 6.14
N GLU A 354 -12.12 -24.13 6.33
CA GLU A 354 -11.45 -23.38 7.39
C GLU A 354 -11.76 -21.88 7.24
N GLN A 355 -11.81 -21.17 8.37
CA GLN A 355 -12.09 -19.72 8.40
C GLN A 355 -10.86 -18.92 8.82
N ASN A 356 -9.89 -19.55 9.47
CA ASN A 356 -8.65 -18.88 9.85
C ASN A 356 -7.71 -18.81 8.64
N PRO A 357 -7.28 -17.61 8.20
CA PRO A 357 -6.36 -17.45 7.07
C PRO A 357 -5.07 -18.26 7.19
N GLU A 358 -4.51 -18.38 8.40
CA GLU A 358 -3.30 -19.16 8.63
C GLU A 358 -3.52 -20.66 8.39
N GLU A 359 -4.64 -21.21 8.90
CA GLU A 359 -5.00 -22.62 8.66
C GLU A 359 -5.27 -22.89 7.16
N ILE A 360 -5.86 -21.92 6.46
CA ILE A 360 -6.08 -21.98 5.02
C ILE A 360 -4.74 -22.00 4.28
N ALA A 361 -3.82 -21.10 4.61
CA ALA A 361 -2.49 -21.02 4.00
C ALA A 361 -1.71 -22.33 4.20
N GLU A 362 -1.67 -22.84 5.43
CA GLU A 362 -1.03 -24.13 5.74
C GLU A 362 -1.66 -25.30 4.99
N LYS A 363 -2.98 -25.30 4.82
CA LYS A 363 -3.68 -26.36 4.11
C LYS A 363 -3.34 -26.35 2.62
N ILE A 364 -3.34 -25.17 1.98
CA ILE A 364 -2.96 -25.02 0.58
C ILE A 364 -1.52 -25.51 0.38
N LEU A 365 -0.60 -25.05 1.24
CA LEU A 365 0.80 -25.47 1.17
C LEU A 365 0.96 -27.00 1.33
N ARG A 366 0.30 -27.60 2.33
CA ARG A 366 0.33 -29.06 2.50
C ARG A 366 -0.19 -29.81 1.28
N MET A 367 -1.26 -29.31 0.66
CA MET A 367 -1.81 -29.92 -0.56
C MET A 367 -0.85 -29.77 -1.75
N ALA A 368 -0.15 -28.64 -1.88
CA ALA A 368 0.88 -28.43 -2.90
C ALA A 368 2.04 -29.44 -2.71
N VAL A 369 2.57 -29.57 -1.50
CA VAL A 369 3.64 -30.55 -1.20
C VAL A 369 3.19 -31.99 -1.50
N VAL A 370 1.96 -32.33 -1.17
CA VAL A 370 1.40 -33.69 -1.49
C VAL A 370 1.27 -33.86 -3.00
N ALA A 371 0.79 -32.87 -3.74
CA ALA A 371 0.67 -32.89 -5.20
C ALA A 371 2.04 -33.04 -5.88
N GLY A 372 3.08 -32.39 -5.36
CA GLY A 372 4.47 -32.51 -5.77
C GLY A 372 5.16 -33.84 -5.36
N GLY A 373 4.38 -34.80 -4.80
CA GLY A 373 4.91 -36.11 -4.38
C GLY A 373 5.76 -36.07 -3.10
N GLY A 374 5.55 -35.07 -2.25
CA GLY A 374 6.27 -34.87 -0.99
C GLY A 374 7.63 -34.20 -1.16
N ARG A 375 7.93 -33.67 -2.32
CA ARG A 375 9.15 -32.92 -2.62
C ARG A 375 8.87 -31.43 -2.69
N ILE A 376 9.88 -30.62 -2.39
CA ILE A 376 9.84 -29.18 -2.48
C ILE A 376 10.94 -28.75 -3.48
N PRO A 377 10.62 -28.82 -4.82
CA PRO A 377 11.61 -28.54 -5.86
C PRO A 377 11.95 -27.06 -5.98
N ASP A 378 11.06 -26.19 -5.51
CA ASP A 378 11.28 -24.75 -5.42
C ASP A 378 10.62 -24.16 -4.17
N ASP A 379 10.97 -22.93 -3.81
CA ASP A 379 10.39 -22.24 -2.68
C ASP A 379 8.87 -22.09 -2.86
N MET A 380 8.13 -22.33 -1.80
CA MET A 380 6.67 -22.26 -1.82
C MET A 380 6.17 -21.28 -0.77
N THR A 381 5.47 -20.25 -1.19
CA THR A 381 4.84 -19.27 -0.29
C THR A 381 3.36 -19.14 -0.61
N VAL A 382 2.54 -19.15 0.43
CA VAL A 382 1.09 -18.94 0.37
C VAL A 382 0.74 -17.79 1.31
N ALA A 383 0.12 -16.75 0.80
CA ALA A 383 -0.46 -15.65 1.57
C ALA A 383 -1.98 -15.68 1.43
N VAL A 384 -2.70 -15.64 2.53
CA VAL A 384 -4.16 -15.62 2.58
C VAL A 384 -4.63 -14.41 3.36
N ILE A 385 -5.58 -13.67 2.80
CA ILE A 385 -6.19 -12.51 3.41
C ILE A 385 -7.70 -12.75 3.48
N GLY A 386 -8.23 -12.92 4.67
CA GLY A 386 -9.67 -13.01 4.91
C GLY A 386 -10.26 -11.62 5.16
N ILE A 387 -11.45 -11.38 4.62
CA ILE A 387 -12.15 -10.09 4.64
C ILE A 387 -13.50 -10.22 5.31
N TRP A 388 -13.77 -9.40 6.32
CA TRP A 388 -15.05 -9.39 7.05
C TRP A 388 -15.60 -7.99 7.22
N LYS A 389 -16.92 -7.86 7.19
CA LYS A 389 -17.59 -6.59 7.55
C LYS A 389 -17.52 -6.35 9.07
N THR A 390 -17.21 -5.11 9.46
CA THR A 390 -17.17 -4.66 10.86
C THR A 390 -18.55 -4.28 11.40
#